data_1274470532c9670a625e3b4e569a6b32
#
_entry.id   1274470532c9670a625e3b4e569a6b32
#
_cell.length_a   1.000
_cell.length_b   1.000
_cell.length_c   1.000
_cell.angle_alpha   90.00
_cell.angle_beta   90.00
_cell.angle_gamma   90.00
#
_symmetry.space_group_name_H-M   'P 1'
#
loop_
_entity.id
_entity.type
_entity.pdbx_description
1 polymer ?
#
loop_
_entity_poly.entity_id
_entity_poly.type
_entity_poly.pdbx_seq_one_letter_code
_entity_poly.pdbx_strand_id
1 'polypeptide(L)'
;MVALQVEDVTFAADGSATVLIRRSKTDQAGQGEVRWLSPRAVTYLRQWLAAVGITEGAIFRAVNKAGKAGDALAASEVSRILKRLAGRAGLDPAAVSGHSCRVGMAQDLVASGAELPAVMQAGRWKSPTMPARYAEGMLAGRGAVARFYERREK
;
A
#
# COMPACT_ATOMS: atom_id res chain seq x y z
N MET A 1 3.86 3.89 7.75
CA MET A 1 2.45 3.42 7.74
C MET A 1 1.87 3.36 9.13
N VAL A 2 2.40 2.61 10.07
CA VAL A 2 1.85 2.47 11.43
C VAL A 2 1.79 3.76 12.26
N ALA A 3 2.51 4.79 11.88
CA ALA A 3 2.52 6.10 12.55
C ALA A 3 1.38 7.04 12.10
N LEU A 4 0.49 6.59 11.21
CA LEU A 4 -0.66 7.40 10.77
C LEU A 4 -1.65 7.58 11.90
N GLN A 5 -2.18 8.81 11.97
CA GLN A 5 -3.17 9.23 12.97
C GLN A 5 -4.50 9.55 12.29
N VAL A 6 -5.59 9.52 13.04
CA VAL A 6 -6.92 9.88 12.52
C VAL A 6 -6.91 11.30 11.93
N GLU A 7 -6.21 12.21 12.60
CA GLU A 7 -6.07 13.62 12.22
C GLU A 7 -5.28 13.82 10.92
N ASP A 8 -4.56 12.78 10.46
CA ASP A 8 -3.86 12.81 9.17
C ASP A 8 -4.79 12.53 7.99
N VAL A 9 -6.05 12.13 8.23
CA VAL A 9 -7.00 11.72 7.18
C VAL A 9 -8.02 12.81 6.94
N THR A 10 -8.12 13.28 5.70
CA THR A 10 -9.14 14.20 5.25
C THR A 10 -10.10 13.47 4.30
N PHE A 11 -11.36 13.30 4.72
CA PHE A 11 -12.38 12.62 3.92
C PHE A 11 -12.99 13.59 2.91
N ALA A 12 -13.22 13.10 1.69
CA ALA A 12 -13.86 13.85 0.60
C ALA A 12 -15.32 13.43 0.41
N ALA A 13 -16.11 14.30 -0.25
CA ALA A 13 -17.54 14.07 -0.48
C ALA A 13 -17.82 12.91 -1.46
N ASP A 14 -16.86 12.58 -2.35
CA ASP A 14 -16.94 11.46 -3.29
C ASP A 14 -16.67 10.09 -2.66
N GLY A 15 -16.50 10.05 -1.34
CA GLY A 15 -16.18 8.83 -0.58
C GLY A 15 -14.70 8.48 -0.56
N SER A 16 -13.84 9.21 -1.27
CA SER A 16 -12.39 9.07 -1.17
C SER A 16 -11.84 9.81 0.06
N ALA A 17 -10.54 9.73 0.29
CA ALA A 17 -9.85 10.53 1.30
C ALA A 17 -8.42 10.82 0.87
N THR A 18 -7.79 11.77 1.53
CA THR A 18 -6.36 11.95 1.49
C THR A 18 -5.75 11.66 2.87
N VAL A 19 -4.51 11.20 2.88
CA VAL A 19 -3.76 10.96 4.12
C VAL A 19 -2.42 11.66 4.07
N LEU A 20 -2.11 12.42 5.11
CA LEU A 20 -0.83 13.09 5.29
C LEU A 20 0.20 12.14 5.91
N ILE A 21 1.28 11.88 5.21
CA ILE A 21 2.43 11.16 5.73
C ILE A 21 3.43 12.19 6.24
N ARG A 22 3.38 12.51 7.54
CA ARG A 22 4.14 13.62 8.16
C ARG A 22 5.65 13.46 8.02
N ARG A 23 6.17 12.25 8.12
CA ARG A 23 7.62 11.95 8.02
C ARG A 23 7.88 10.60 7.37
N SER A 24 8.97 10.49 6.64
CA SER A 24 9.46 9.22 6.11
C SER A 24 11.00 9.19 6.14
N LYS A 25 11.59 8.01 5.92
CA LYS A 25 13.06 7.87 5.82
C LYS A 25 13.69 8.79 4.76
N THR A 26 12.93 9.15 3.74
CA THR A 26 13.39 9.97 2.61
C THR A 26 13.00 11.44 2.73
N ASP A 27 12.19 11.79 3.71
CA ASP A 27 11.74 13.13 4.04
C ASP A 27 12.22 13.52 5.44
N GLN A 28 13.51 13.81 5.54
CA GLN A 28 14.12 14.23 6.82
C GLN A 28 13.75 15.68 7.17
N ALA A 29 13.43 16.51 6.16
CA ALA A 29 12.98 17.89 6.35
C ALA A 29 11.54 17.97 6.91
N GLY A 30 10.79 16.86 6.91
CA GLY A 30 9.44 16.81 7.46
C GLY A 30 8.42 17.64 6.67
N GLN A 31 8.62 17.82 5.35
CA GLN A 31 7.68 18.52 4.48
C GLN A 31 6.33 17.79 4.36
N GLY A 32 6.33 16.50 4.70
CA GLY A 32 5.16 15.65 4.60
C GLY A 32 4.79 15.33 3.15
N GLU A 33 3.88 14.40 2.99
CA GLU A 33 3.41 13.99 1.67
C GLU A 33 1.97 13.52 1.73
N VAL A 34 1.12 14.05 0.88
CA VAL A 34 -0.30 13.66 0.81
C VAL A 34 -0.46 12.47 -0.14
N ARG A 35 -1.26 11.48 0.27
CA ARG A 35 -1.63 10.32 -0.53
C ARG A 35 -3.13 10.17 -0.61
N TRP A 36 -3.60 9.74 -1.77
CA TRP A 36 -5.01 9.47 -2.01
C TRP A 36 -5.39 8.07 -1.54
N LEU A 37 -6.56 7.95 -0.95
CA LEU A 37 -7.20 6.70 -0.56
C LEU A 37 -8.47 6.51 -1.38
N SER A 38 -8.61 5.35 -2.01
CA SER A 38 -9.81 5.00 -2.76
C SER A 38 -11.04 4.90 -1.85
N PRO A 39 -12.26 5.08 -2.38
CA PRO A 39 -13.51 4.89 -1.61
C PRO A 39 -13.58 3.53 -0.91
N ARG A 40 -13.06 2.48 -1.57
CA ARG A 40 -12.97 1.14 -0.97
C ARG A 40 -12.04 1.12 0.25
N ALA A 41 -10.87 1.74 0.16
CA ALA A 41 -9.94 1.83 1.29
C ALA A 41 -10.55 2.64 2.45
N VAL A 42 -11.25 3.73 2.13
CA VAL A 42 -11.97 4.56 3.12
C VAL A 42 -13.08 3.75 3.81
N THR A 43 -13.82 2.93 3.07
CA THR A 43 -14.84 2.05 3.67
C THR A 43 -14.23 1.12 4.72
N TYR A 44 -13.13 0.44 4.40
CA TYR A 44 -12.44 -0.43 5.36
C TYR A 44 -11.85 0.35 6.54
N LEU A 45 -11.30 1.54 6.28
CA LEU A 45 -10.79 2.41 7.35
C LEU A 45 -11.91 2.80 8.33
N ARG A 46 -13.06 3.25 7.83
CA ARG A 46 -14.22 3.61 8.66
C ARG A 46 -14.74 2.43 9.46
N GLN A 47 -14.86 1.26 8.84
CA GLN A 47 -15.26 0.02 9.52
C GLN A 47 -14.30 -0.34 10.65
N TRP A 48 -13.00 -0.23 10.40
CA TRP A 48 -11.97 -0.48 11.43
C TRP A 48 -12.09 0.51 12.59
N LEU A 49 -12.12 1.82 12.30
CA LEU A 49 -12.23 2.86 13.33
C LEU A 49 -13.48 2.67 14.20
N ALA A 50 -14.62 2.37 13.58
CA ALA A 50 -15.89 2.11 14.27
C ALA A 50 -15.81 0.83 15.12
N ALA A 51 -15.29 -0.27 14.57
CA ALA A 51 -15.22 -1.56 15.26
C ALA A 51 -14.37 -1.52 16.55
N VAL A 52 -13.35 -0.67 16.59
CA VAL A 52 -12.45 -0.55 17.74
C VAL A 52 -12.61 0.74 18.55
N GLY A 53 -13.59 1.59 18.17
CA GLY A 53 -13.90 2.83 18.88
C GLY A 53 -12.79 3.88 18.82
N ILE A 54 -12.05 3.96 17.70
CA ILE A 54 -10.97 4.94 17.52
C ILE A 54 -11.58 6.23 16.94
N THR A 55 -11.48 7.32 17.68
CA THR A 55 -11.90 8.65 17.26
C THR A 55 -10.73 9.61 17.05
N GLU A 56 -9.57 9.34 17.65
CA GLU A 56 -8.38 10.18 17.61
C GLU A 56 -7.09 9.34 17.76
N GLY A 57 -5.96 9.92 17.39
CA GLY A 57 -4.64 9.34 17.56
C GLY A 57 -4.35 8.19 16.59
N ALA A 58 -3.57 7.21 17.01
CA ALA A 58 -3.06 6.15 16.14
C ALA A 58 -4.17 5.32 15.50
N ILE A 59 -4.19 5.28 14.15
CA ILE A 59 -5.12 4.45 13.37
C ILE A 59 -4.83 2.96 13.57
N PHE A 60 -3.57 2.57 13.46
CA PHE A 60 -3.18 1.16 13.57
C PHE A 60 -2.85 0.84 15.03
N ARG A 61 -3.63 -0.04 15.62
CA ARG A 61 -3.46 -0.48 17.01
C ARG A 61 -3.28 -1.98 17.10
N ALA A 62 -2.57 -2.41 18.11
CA ALA A 62 -2.48 -3.84 18.45
C ALA A 62 -3.84 -4.34 18.92
N VAL A 63 -4.22 -5.55 18.51
CA VAL A 63 -5.46 -6.20 18.97
C VAL A 63 -5.09 -7.44 19.74
N ASN A 64 -5.58 -7.54 20.97
CA ASN A 64 -5.37 -8.68 21.83
C ASN A 64 -6.25 -9.89 21.44
N LYS A 65 -6.08 -11.03 22.10
CA LYS A 65 -6.86 -12.26 21.83
C LYS A 65 -8.37 -12.11 22.06
N ALA A 66 -8.78 -11.17 22.91
CA ALA A 66 -10.19 -10.85 23.18
C ALA A 66 -10.78 -9.86 22.15
N GLY A 67 -10.02 -9.47 21.10
CA GLY A 67 -10.48 -8.51 20.08
C GLY A 67 -10.40 -7.05 20.50
N LYS A 68 -9.86 -6.74 21.69
CA LYS A 68 -9.76 -5.36 22.18
C LYS A 68 -8.52 -4.68 21.62
N ALA A 69 -8.71 -3.47 21.07
CA ALA A 69 -7.62 -2.61 20.63
C ALA A 69 -6.86 -2.02 21.84
N GLY A 70 -5.55 -2.03 21.76
CA GLY A 70 -4.63 -1.45 22.74
C GLY A 70 -3.82 -0.30 22.15
N ASP A 71 -2.52 -0.29 22.45
CA ASP A 71 -1.57 0.75 22.02
C ASP A 71 -1.33 0.74 20.50
N ALA A 72 -0.65 1.78 20.02
CA ALA A 72 -0.24 1.88 18.64
C ALA A 72 0.54 0.63 18.17
N LEU A 73 0.25 0.16 16.97
CA LEU A 73 0.87 -1.03 16.40
C LEU A 73 2.37 -0.79 16.14
N ALA A 74 3.21 -1.68 16.61
CA ALA A 74 4.64 -1.64 16.30
C ALA A 74 4.88 -1.99 14.82
N ALA A 75 5.85 -1.33 14.18
CA ALA A 75 6.17 -1.56 12.77
C ALA A 75 6.57 -3.01 12.46
N SER A 76 7.22 -3.70 13.41
CA SER A 76 7.58 -5.11 13.31
C SER A 76 6.36 -6.05 13.18
N GLU A 77 5.22 -5.68 13.75
CA GLU A 77 4.01 -6.49 13.74
C GLU A 77 3.35 -6.56 12.35
N VAL A 78 3.58 -5.56 11.48
CA VAL A 78 3.01 -5.52 10.13
C VAL A 78 3.39 -6.79 9.34
N SER A 79 4.65 -7.19 9.36
CA SER A 79 5.10 -8.41 8.67
C SER A 79 4.45 -9.67 9.27
N ARG A 80 4.32 -9.74 10.59
CA ARG A 80 3.68 -10.88 11.26
C ARG A 80 2.19 -10.99 10.91
N ILE A 81 1.48 -9.85 10.86
CA ILE A 81 0.07 -9.80 10.47
C ILE A 81 -0.08 -10.28 9.02
N LEU A 82 0.72 -9.76 8.09
CA LEU A 82 0.66 -10.16 6.67
C LEU A 82 0.95 -11.64 6.49
N LYS A 83 1.97 -12.19 7.15
CA LYS A 83 2.27 -13.63 7.11
C LYS A 83 1.13 -14.50 7.65
N ARG A 84 0.52 -14.08 8.76
CA ARG A 84 -0.63 -14.78 9.33
C ARG A 84 -1.84 -14.77 8.39
N LEU A 85 -2.11 -13.62 7.74
CA LEU A 85 -3.20 -13.49 6.77
C LEU A 85 -2.93 -14.34 5.52
N ALA A 86 -1.69 -14.37 5.03
CA ALA A 86 -1.29 -15.22 3.91
C ALA A 86 -1.54 -16.71 4.22
N GLY A 87 -1.12 -17.20 5.38
CA GLY A 87 -1.37 -18.57 5.79
C GLY A 87 -2.87 -18.89 5.88
N ARG A 88 -3.69 -17.96 6.39
CA ARG A 88 -5.16 -18.13 6.41
C ARG A 88 -5.80 -18.15 5.03
N ALA A 89 -5.17 -17.51 4.06
CA ALA A 89 -5.58 -17.49 2.65
C ALA A 89 -5.02 -18.67 1.84
N GLY A 90 -4.31 -19.62 2.47
CA GLY A 90 -3.68 -20.75 1.79
C GLY A 90 -2.40 -20.40 1.01
N LEU A 91 -1.84 -19.20 1.24
CA LEU A 91 -0.58 -18.78 0.63
C LEU A 91 0.60 -19.13 1.56
N ASP A 92 1.78 -19.34 0.97
CA ASP A 92 3.00 -19.55 1.74
C ASP A 92 3.39 -18.30 2.55
N PRO A 93 3.35 -18.33 3.89
CA PRO A 93 3.76 -17.20 4.71
C PRO A 93 5.24 -16.80 4.53
N ALA A 94 6.12 -17.73 4.10
CA ALA A 94 7.52 -17.44 3.87
C ALA A 94 7.73 -16.52 2.65
N ALA A 95 6.85 -16.60 1.66
CA ALA A 95 6.85 -15.73 0.48
C ALA A 95 6.38 -14.30 0.77
N VAL A 96 5.84 -14.03 1.97
CA VAL A 96 5.23 -12.72 2.31
C VAL A 96 6.09 -11.96 3.32
N SER A 97 6.23 -10.67 3.09
CA SER A 97 6.98 -9.73 3.94
C SER A 97 6.22 -8.42 4.13
N GLY A 98 6.75 -7.53 4.97
CA GLY A 98 6.22 -6.15 5.11
C GLY A 98 6.29 -5.31 3.83
N HIS A 99 7.07 -5.74 2.83
CA HIS A 99 7.19 -5.07 1.53
C HIS A 99 6.26 -5.64 0.45
N SER A 100 5.61 -6.79 0.69
CA SER A 100 4.80 -7.48 -0.32
C SER A 100 3.68 -6.61 -0.89
N CYS A 101 2.98 -5.83 -0.06
CA CYS A 101 1.95 -4.90 -0.56
C CYS A 101 2.52 -3.82 -1.49
N ARG A 102 3.77 -3.37 -1.25
CA ARG A 102 4.43 -2.38 -2.10
C ARG A 102 4.87 -2.99 -3.43
N VAL A 103 5.35 -4.22 -3.41
CA VAL A 103 5.71 -4.99 -4.62
C VAL A 103 4.46 -5.26 -5.44
N GLY A 104 3.40 -5.79 -4.83
CA GLY A 104 2.12 -6.07 -5.49
C GLY A 104 1.51 -4.81 -6.12
N MET A 105 1.48 -3.68 -5.40
CA MET A 105 1.01 -2.41 -5.96
C MET A 105 1.79 -2.02 -7.24
N ALA A 106 3.12 -2.15 -7.24
CA ALA A 106 3.91 -1.83 -8.44
C ALA A 106 3.57 -2.77 -9.60
N GLN A 107 3.41 -4.06 -9.32
CA GLN A 107 3.02 -5.05 -10.30
C GLN A 107 1.63 -4.79 -10.86
N ASP A 108 0.64 -4.52 -10.02
CA ASP A 108 -0.74 -4.21 -10.42
C ASP A 108 -0.82 -2.95 -11.30
N LEU A 109 -0.09 -1.88 -10.92
CA LEU A 109 -0.02 -0.65 -11.71
C LEU A 109 0.59 -0.91 -13.09
N VAL A 110 1.69 -1.65 -13.17
CA VAL A 110 2.30 -2.02 -14.46
C VAL A 110 1.36 -2.91 -15.27
N ALA A 111 0.69 -3.87 -14.65
CA ALA A 111 -0.29 -4.73 -15.30
C ALA A 111 -1.48 -3.95 -15.88
N SER A 112 -1.87 -2.85 -15.22
CA SER A 112 -2.91 -1.93 -15.71
C SER A 112 -2.43 -0.98 -16.82
N GLY A 113 -1.15 -1.03 -17.21
CA GLY A 113 -0.58 -0.20 -18.27
C GLY A 113 -0.02 1.14 -17.77
N ALA A 114 0.10 1.34 -16.45
CA ALA A 114 0.70 2.55 -15.91
C ALA A 114 2.18 2.67 -16.32
N GLU A 115 2.56 3.85 -16.76
CA GLU A 115 3.94 4.15 -17.11
C GLU A 115 4.85 4.21 -15.87
N LEU A 116 6.14 3.93 -16.06
CA LEU A 116 7.11 3.87 -14.97
C LEU A 116 7.16 5.14 -14.09
N PRO A 117 7.08 6.37 -14.63
CA PRO A 117 7.02 7.58 -13.80
C PRO A 117 5.81 7.61 -12.85
N ALA A 118 4.64 7.16 -13.31
CA ALA A 118 3.43 7.07 -12.49
C ALA A 118 3.58 6.01 -11.37
N VAL A 119 4.15 4.85 -11.71
CA VAL A 119 4.47 3.79 -10.71
C VAL A 119 5.46 4.32 -9.67
N MET A 120 6.50 5.04 -10.10
CA MET A 120 7.48 5.66 -9.21
C MET A 120 6.82 6.66 -8.27
N GLN A 121 5.95 7.52 -8.78
CA GLN A 121 5.22 8.51 -7.98
C GLN A 121 4.31 7.81 -6.95
N ALA A 122 3.54 6.82 -7.37
CA ALA A 122 2.66 6.07 -6.47
C ALA A 122 3.42 5.38 -5.34
N GLY A 123 4.53 4.73 -5.67
CA GLY A 123 5.36 3.99 -4.72
C GLY A 123 6.45 4.82 -4.04
N ARG A 124 6.61 6.10 -4.37
CA ARG A 124 7.65 6.99 -3.81
C ARG A 124 9.06 6.47 -4.07
N TRP A 125 9.33 5.97 -5.27
CA TRP A 125 10.69 5.61 -5.67
C TRP A 125 11.39 6.81 -6.32
N LYS A 126 12.57 7.12 -5.83
CA LYS A 126 13.43 8.18 -6.38
C LYS A 126 14.17 7.73 -7.64
N SER A 127 14.29 6.42 -7.86
CA SER A 127 14.92 5.84 -9.05
C SER A 127 14.04 4.75 -9.65
N PRO A 128 14.13 4.50 -10.97
CA PRO A 128 13.35 3.47 -11.66
C PRO A 128 13.80 2.04 -11.36
N THR A 129 14.98 1.83 -10.79
CA THR A 129 15.62 0.52 -10.63
C THR A 129 14.74 -0.50 -9.92
N MET A 130 14.19 -0.14 -8.77
CA MET A 130 13.38 -1.07 -7.97
C MET A 130 11.99 -1.33 -8.59
N PRO A 131 11.19 -0.31 -8.97
CA PRO A 131 9.91 -0.58 -9.61
C PRO A 131 10.06 -1.32 -10.95
N ALA A 132 11.08 -1.04 -11.75
CA ALA A 132 11.37 -1.78 -12.97
C ALA A 132 11.66 -3.27 -12.68
N ARG A 133 12.50 -3.56 -11.67
CA ARG A 133 12.79 -4.94 -11.24
C ARG A 133 11.54 -5.69 -10.78
N TYR A 134 10.62 -5.03 -10.05
CA TYR A 134 9.36 -5.67 -9.62
C TYR A 134 8.43 -5.99 -10.79
N ALA A 135 8.51 -5.20 -11.87
CA ALA A 135 7.71 -5.35 -13.07
C ALA A 135 8.30 -6.30 -14.12
N GLU A 136 9.60 -6.62 -14.03
CA GLU A 136 10.37 -7.30 -15.08
C GLU A 136 9.71 -8.60 -15.55
N GLY A 137 9.32 -9.48 -14.64
CA GLY A 137 8.67 -10.74 -14.96
C GLY A 137 7.30 -10.57 -15.63
N MET A 138 6.59 -9.47 -15.35
CA MET A 138 5.28 -9.17 -15.93
C MET A 138 5.39 -8.51 -17.31
N LEU A 139 6.48 -7.82 -17.56
CA LEU A 139 6.71 -7.10 -18.82
C LEU A 139 7.23 -8.05 -19.93
N ALA A 140 7.72 -9.24 -19.60
CA ALA A 140 8.24 -10.18 -20.61
C ALA A 140 7.19 -10.50 -21.71
N GLY A 141 5.94 -10.79 -21.32
CA GLY A 141 4.84 -11.05 -22.27
C GLY A 141 4.05 -9.81 -22.71
N ARG A 142 4.35 -8.62 -22.19
CA ARG A 142 3.63 -7.36 -22.47
C ARG A 142 4.57 -6.20 -22.82
N GLY A 143 5.83 -6.51 -23.04
CA GLY A 143 6.88 -5.53 -23.35
C GLY A 143 6.75 -4.93 -24.75
N ALA A 144 7.69 -4.03 -25.06
CA ALA A 144 7.71 -3.33 -26.34
C ALA A 144 7.74 -4.30 -27.54
N VAL A 145 8.48 -5.41 -27.42
CA VAL A 145 8.59 -6.44 -28.47
C VAL A 145 7.25 -7.13 -28.71
N ALA A 146 6.58 -7.60 -27.63
CA ALA A 146 5.27 -8.24 -27.76
C ALA A 146 4.26 -7.32 -28.43
N ARG A 147 4.16 -6.05 -27.95
CA ARG A 147 3.28 -5.03 -28.55
C ARG A 147 3.61 -4.69 -30.01
N PHE A 148 4.88 -4.76 -30.41
CA PHE A 148 5.28 -4.52 -31.79
C PHE A 148 4.75 -5.61 -32.72
N TYR A 149 4.80 -6.89 -32.32
CA TYR A 149 4.30 -8.00 -33.10
C TYR A 149 2.77 -8.06 -33.12
N GLU A 150 2.09 -7.86 -31.98
CA GLU A 150 0.62 -7.80 -31.91
C GLU A 150 0.00 -6.74 -32.86
N ARG A 151 0.71 -5.64 -33.14
CA ARG A 151 0.25 -4.61 -34.10
C ARG A 151 0.43 -5.00 -35.56
N ARG A 152 1.24 -5.99 -35.85
CA ARG A 152 1.52 -6.45 -37.24
C ARG A 152 0.68 -7.64 -37.65
N GLU A 153 0.09 -8.32 -36.71
CA GLU A 153 -0.77 -9.49 -36.93
C GLU A 153 -2.27 -9.11 -37.00
N LYS A 154 -2.58 -7.82 -36.82
CA LYS A 154 -3.91 -7.21 -37.07
C LYS A 154 -3.93 -6.47 -38.41
#